data_ba5e67a6da6affccbe8f3ed0b824af32
#
_entry.id   ba5e67a6da6affccbe8f3ed0b824af32
#
_cell.length_a   1.000
_cell.length_b   1.000
_cell.length_c   1.000
_cell.angle_alpha   90.00
_cell.angle_beta   90.00
_cell.angle_gamma   90.00
#
_symmetry.space_group_name_H-M   'P 1'
#
loop_
_entity.id
_entity.type
_entity.pdbx_description
1 polymer ?
#
loop_
_entity_poly.entity_id
_entity_poly.type
_entity_poly.pdbx_seq_one_letter_code
_entity_poly.pdbx_strand_id
1 'polypeptide(L)'
;MSGDRADGGDATSTAGVATPTATATATATGTDTPEKVPLRWENLRVLWAFVRPHARVVAVGIVLGLGATAATLAMPLATKWVLDTLGTGASLSRPVGILVGLLVLGLVCGLAQWVLLGRLAEQVVLDARTSLVHRFLRGRLGDVTERPTGELVTRITSDTVLLREAASSSAVQLVNGLVSLVGTVVLMAVLDLPLLLSTLAAIVVVAVLLGVLLPRIGVAQRAAQASVGQLGSVLETSLRALRTVKASRAEERQVQRIVHEAEESARHSVRAVWITAVAWSIAGGGIQLAIIAILAIGAWRVDAGGLSVSTLVAFLLYAFNIVDPITTLTQTFTQLQSGVAAAARIRETEGIEVEDVHAGGALPAGAESPAVLELDRVTLTYPGADEPAVHELSLAVPARGHTAIVGPSGAGKTSTFSLLLRFVDPTSGTLRLDGVPFADLSIDAVRSRLAYVEQETPLLSGTLRENVVIRYPDATDDEVWRALDAVRLGDRVRALADGLDTVVSATSLSGGERQRVALARAVVREPDVLLLDEATAQLDGLTEAAIQEVIDRVGREHAVLTIAHRLSTVIDAQLIVLLEAGRVRATGTHAELLATDDLYRELVAALRISTEPDPV
;
A
#
# COMPACT_ATOMS: atom_id res chain seq x y z
N MET A 1 23.05 -67.57 -4.06
CA MET A 1 22.15 -68.63 -3.66
C MET A 1 20.80 -67.97 -3.45
N SER A 2 19.95 -67.95 -4.44
CA SER A 2 18.91 -68.93 -4.71
C SER A 2 17.81 -68.86 -3.66
N GLY A 3 16.59 -68.55 -3.92
CA GLY A 3 15.60 -68.73 -4.93
C GLY A 3 14.33 -68.03 -4.42
N ASP A 4 13.55 -67.42 -5.12
CA ASP A 4 12.60 -67.86 -6.18
C ASP A 4 11.22 -68.31 -5.65
N ARG A 5 10.20 -67.69 -6.29
CA ARG A 5 8.77 -68.06 -6.42
C ARG A 5 7.82 -67.58 -5.32
N ALA A 6 6.89 -66.74 -5.64
CA ALA A 6 5.78 -66.68 -6.61
C ALA A 6 4.43 -67.04 -5.96
N ASP A 7 3.51 -66.20 -6.27
CA ASP A 7 2.11 -66.39 -6.65
C ASP A 7 0.99 -66.31 -5.63
N GLY A 8 -0.06 -65.58 -6.05
CA GLY A 8 -1.41 -65.86 -5.63
C GLY A 8 -2.22 -64.64 -5.14
N GLY A 9 -2.88 -63.98 -6.08
CA GLY A 9 -3.93 -63.00 -6.01
C GLY A 9 -4.95 -63.11 -4.91
N ASP A 10 -5.51 -61.98 -4.55
CA ASP A 10 -6.96 -61.80 -4.73
C ASP A 10 -7.35 -60.34 -4.57
N ALA A 11 -8.26 -59.91 -5.40
CA ALA A 11 -8.79 -58.58 -5.49
C ALA A 11 -9.91 -58.40 -4.46
N THR A 12 -9.83 -57.35 -3.61
CA THR A 12 -11.04 -56.77 -3.00
C THR A 12 -10.97 -55.27 -3.08
N SER A 13 -11.85 -54.76 -3.92
CA SER A 13 -12.27 -53.36 -4.06
C SER A 13 -12.73 -52.80 -2.72
N THR A 14 -12.09 -51.74 -2.25
CA THR A 14 -12.69 -50.82 -1.29
C THR A 14 -12.62 -49.42 -1.85
N ALA A 15 -13.80 -48.87 -2.15
CA ALA A 15 -14.03 -47.52 -2.59
C ALA A 15 -13.50 -46.54 -1.55
N GLY A 16 -12.45 -45.79 -1.89
CA GLY A 16 -11.96 -44.65 -1.13
C GLY A 16 -12.83 -43.44 -1.40
N VAL A 17 -13.49 -42.98 -0.34
CA VAL A 17 -14.19 -41.72 -0.31
C VAL A 17 -13.15 -40.59 -0.43
N ALA A 18 -13.14 -39.92 -1.56
CA ALA A 18 -12.34 -38.73 -1.80
C ALA A 18 -12.99 -37.54 -1.05
N THR A 19 -12.34 -37.07 -0.02
CA THR A 19 -12.61 -35.76 0.62
C THR A 19 -11.96 -34.67 -0.24
N PRO A 20 -12.70 -33.67 -0.72
CA PRO A 20 -12.10 -32.51 -1.38
C PRO A 20 -11.69 -31.49 -0.31
N THR A 21 -10.45 -31.54 0.14
CA THR A 21 -9.83 -30.43 0.88
C THR A 21 -9.19 -29.49 -0.13
N ALA A 22 -9.99 -28.61 -0.70
CA ALA A 22 -9.49 -27.49 -1.48
C ALA A 22 -9.18 -26.33 -0.51
N THR A 23 -8.06 -26.41 0.19
CA THR A 23 -7.44 -25.24 0.79
C THR A 23 -6.65 -24.55 -0.33
N ALA A 24 -7.25 -23.51 -0.90
CA ALA A 24 -6.54 -22.60 -1.79
C ALA A 24 -5.47 -21.87 -0.95
N THR A 25 -4.29 -22.45 -0.90
CA THR A 25 -3.09 -21.78 -0.43
C THR A 25 -2.74 -20.77 -1.52
N ALA A 26 -3.17 -19.52 -1.32
CA ALA A 26 -2.65 -18.41 -2.08
C ALA A 26 -1.15 -18.31 -1.77
N THR A 27 -0.34 -18.91 -2.61
CA THR A 27 1.09 -18.71 -2.68
C THR A 27 1.32 -17.26 -3.08
N ALA A 28 1.56 -16.40 -2.10
CA ALA A 28 2.16 -15.08 -2.31
C ALA A 28 3.60 -15.28 -2.78
N THR A 29 3.77 -15.73 -4.02
CA THR A 29 5.03 -15.70 -4.76
C THR A 29 4.99 -14.49 -5.67
N GLY A 30 5.45 -13.38 -5.15
CA GLY A 30 5.55 -12.16 -5.92
C GLY A 30 6.41 -11.14 -5.22
N THR A 31 7.71 -11.45 -4.99
CA THR A 31 8.71 -10.40 -4.99
C THR A 31 8.84 -9.93 -6.44
N ASP A 32 7.91 -9.10 -6.87
CA ASP A 32 8.04 -8.33 -8.09
C ASP A 32 9.31 -7.48 -7.94
N THR A 33 10.41 -8.02 -8.44
CA THR A 33 11.53 -7.18 -8.84
C THR A 33 10.93 -6.13 -9.76
N PRO A 34 11.13 -4.83 -9.51
CA PRO A 34 10.57 -3.80 -10.35
C PRO A 34 10.99 -4.09 -11.79
N GLU A 35 10.05 -4.56 -12.58
CA GLU A 35 10.22 -4.76 -14.01
C GLU A 35 10.77 -3.42 -14.53
N LYS A 36 11.89 -3.45 -15.23
CA LYS A 36 12.46 -2.24 -15.78
C LYS A 36 11.47 -1.72 -16.81
N VAL A 37 10.54 -0.89 -16.35
CA VAL A 37 9.62 -0.18 -17.23
C VAL A 37 10.50 0.63 -18.20
N PRO A 38 10.54 0.29 -19.47
CA PRO A 38 11.35 1.03 -20.41
C PRO A 38 10.91 2.50 -20.41
N LEU A 39 11.86 3.43 -20.46
CA LEU A 39 11.59 4.86 -20.57
C LEU A 39 10.93 5.13 -21.93
N ARG A 40 9.66 4.72 -22.07
CA ARG A 40 8.83 5.08 -23.22
C ARG A 40 8.25 6.47 -22.97
N TRP A 41 8.09 7.23 -24.02
CA TRP A 41 7.50 8.57 -23.98
C TRP A 41 6.14 8.61 -23.24
N GLU A 42 5.35 7.54 -23.36
CA GLU A 42 4.07 7.38 -22.68
C GLU A 42 4.22 7.42 -21.15
N ASN A 43 5.25 6.79 -20.62
CA ASN A 43 5.51 6.72 -19.17
C ASN A 43 6.01 8.07 -18.62
N LEU A 44 6.76 8.82 -19.41
CA LEU A 44 7.17 10.19 -19.04
C LEU A 44 5.97 11.16 -19.00
N ARG A 45 4.95 10.94 -19.84
CA ARG A 45 3.71 11.73 -19.78
C ARG A 45 2.97 11.53 -18.45
N VAL A 46 3.02 10.34 -17.86
CA VAL A 46 2.43 10.06 -16.54
C VAL A 46 3.13 10.90 -15.47
N LEU A 47 4.47 10.86 -15.44
CA LEU A 47 5.25 11.68 -14.51
C LEU A 47 4.99 13.18 -14.73
N TRP A 48 4.91 13.61 -15.99
CA TRP A 48 4.63 15.00 -16.34
C TRP A 48 3.26 15.47 -15.84
N ALA A 49 2.25 14.60 -15.75
CA ALA A 49 0.94 14.96 -15.21
C ALA A 49 1.01 15.45 -13.77
N PHE A 50 1.89 14.87 -12.94
CA PHE A 50 2.13 15.31 -11.56
C PHE A 50 2.93 16.63 -11.47
N VAL A 51 3.80 16.90 -12.46
CA VAL A 51 4.68 18.09 -12.48
C VAL A 51 4.01 19.30 -13.14
N ARG A 52 3.13 19.08 -14.10
CA ARG A 52 2.46 20.11 -14.91
C ARG A 52 1.82 21.24 -14.10
N PRO A 53 1.11 20.98 -12.98
CA PRO A 53 0.55 22.05 -12.16
C PRO A 53 1.60 23.03 -11.62
N HIS A 54 2.84 22.54 -11.45
CA HIS A 54 3.95 23.25 -10.83
C HIS A 54 5.03 23.70 -11.85
N ALA A 55 4.71 23.70 -13.15
CA ALA A 55 5.69 23.98 -14.22
C ALA A 55 6.42 25.31 -14.05
N ARG A 56 5.77 26.34 -13.47
CA ARG A 56 6.40 27.64 -13.18
C ARG A 56 7.54 27.53 -12.17
N VAL A 57 7.35 26.71 -11.13
CA VAL A 57 8.36 26.47 -10.09
C VAL A 57 9.54 25.71 -10.66
N VAL A 58 9.28 24.71 -11.52
CA VAL A 58 10.33 23.97 -12.24
C VAL A 58 11.12 24.89 -13.15
N ALA A 59 10.45 25.80 -13.89
CA ALA A 59 11.13 26.77 -14.76
C ALA A 59 12.05 27.70 -13.96
N VAL A 60 11.61 28.23 -12.82
CA VAL A 60 12.47 29.02 -11.93
C VAL A 60 13.63 28.18 -11.40
N GLY A 61 13.39 26.92 -11.04
CA GLY A 61 14.44 25.99 -10.63
C GLY A 61 15.50 25.75 -11.71
N ILE A 62 15.09 25.64 -12.98
CA ILE A 62 16.01 25.53 -14.14
C ILE A 62 16.86 26.82 -14.26
N VAL A 63 16.25 27.99 -14.19
CA VAL A 63 16.97 29.26 -14.31
C VAL A 63 18.00 29.43 -13.18
N LEU A 64 17.62 29.13 -11.95
CA LEU A 64 18.54 29.17 -10.81
C LEU A 64 19.68 28.15 -10.97
N GLY A 65 19.37 26.94 -11.42
CA GLY A 65 20.37 25.92 -11.68
C GLY A 65 21.34 26.30 -12.81
N LEU A 66 20.82 26.88 -13.89
CA LEU A 66 21.68 27.38 -14.97
C LEU A 66 22.58 28.53 -14.48
N GLY A 67 22.09 29.39 -13.58
CA GLY A 67 22.89 30.41 -12.92
C GLY A 67 24.04 29.83 -12.09
N ALA A 68 23.74 28.81 -11.28
CA ALA A 68 24.75 28.08 -10.51
C ALA A 68 25.75 27.36 -11.41
N THR A 69 25.26 26.69 -12.46
CA THR A 69 26.11 26.00 -13.47
C THR A 69 27.03 26.97 -14.20
N ALA A 70 26.51 28.14 -14.62
CA ALA A 70 27.31 29.17 -15.29
C ALA A 70 28.42 29.71 -14.35
N ALA A 71 28.10 29.92 -13.05
CA ALA A 71 29.10 30.32 -12.07
C ALA A 71 30.20 29.25 -11.90
N THR A 72 29.82 27.96 -11.83
CA THR A 72 30.77 26.84 -11.71
C THR A 72 31.66 26.73 -12.98
N LEU A 73 31.06 26.86 -14.16
CA LEU A 73 31.80 26.82 -15.42
C LEU A 73 32.74 28.01 -15.60
N ALA A 74 32.40 29.19 -15.07
CA ALA A 74 33.25 30.38 -15.15
C ALA A 74 34.44 30.35 -14.16
N MET A 75 34.35 29.57 -13.06
CA MET A 75 35.38 29.55 -12.03
C MET A 75 36.80 29.20 -12.50
N PRO A 76 37.03 28.13 -13.33
CA PRO A 76 38.34 27.82 -13.82
C PRO A 76 38.93 28.92 -14.76
N LEU A 77 38.07 29.60 -15.52
CA LEU A 77 38.49 30.73 -16.36
C LEU A 77 38.88 31.94 -15.51
N ALA A 78 38.14 32.23 -14.44
CA ALA A 78 38.49 33.28 -13.49
C ALA A 78 39.82 32.94 -12.76
N THR A 79 40.03 31.67 -12.42
CA THR A 79 41.30 31.19 -11.83
C THR A 79 42.47 31.38 -12.81
N LYS A 80 42.24 31.03 -14.10
CA LYS A 80 43.26 31.31 -15.15
C LYS A 80 43.58 32.79 -15.18
N TRP A 81 42.60 33.68 -15.16
CA TRP A 81 42.82 35.12 -15.17
C TRP A 81 43.62 35.62 -13.95
N VAL A 82 43.34 35.11 -12.75
CA VAL A 82 44.15 35.38 -11.54
C VAL A 82 45.62 35.01 -11.78
N LEU A 83 45.89 33.81 -12.33
CA LEU A 83 47.25 33.32 -12.57
C LEU A 83 47.98 34.15 -13.65
N ASP A 84 47.30 34.53 -14.75
CA ASP A 84 47.83 35.38 -15.80
C ASP A 84 48.18 36.78 -15.24
N THR A 85 47.34 37.32 -14.33
CA THR A 85 47.58 38.63 -13.71
C THR A 85 48.77 38.62 -12.76
N LEU A 86 48.98 37.48 -12.01
CA LEU A 86 50.16 37.30 -11.15
C LEU A 86 51.47 37.42 -11.95
N GLY A 87 51.52 36.86 -13.16
CA GLY A 87 52.71 36.93 -14.05
C GLY A 87 53.03 38.34 -14.58
N THR A 88 52.06 39.26 -14.59
CA THR A 88 52.20 40.62 -15.11
C THR A 88 52.41 41.70 -14.05
N GLY A 89 52.33 41.35 -12.75
CA GLY A 89 52.42 42.31 -11.63
C GLY A 89 51.27 43.32 -11.53
N ALA A 90 50.15 43.07 -12.25
CA ALA A 90 48.94 43.90 -12.19
C ALA A 90 48.11 43.63 -10.93
N SER A 91 47.14 44.52 -10.61
CA SER A 91 46.30 44.39 -9.42
C SER A 91 45.41 43.17 -9.48
N LEU A 92 45.48 42.33 -8.46
CA LEU A 92 44.68 41.09 -8.26
C LEU A 92 43.28 41.37 -7.77
N SER A 93 42.95 42.59 -7.33
CA SER A 93 41.66 42.89 -6.68
C SER A 93 40.46 42.59 -7.59
N ARG A 94 40.52 42.87 -8.89
CA ARG A 94 39.42 42.59 -9.83
C ARG A 94 39.21 41.10 -10.10
N PRO A 95 40.26 40.30 -10.52
CA PRO A 95 40.05 38.89 -10.80
C PRO A 95 39.66 38.08 -9.53
N VAL A 96 40.23 38.41 -8.37
CA VAL A 96 39.83 37.79 -7.09
C VAL A 96 38.41 38.18 -6.69
N GLY A 97 38.04 39.45 -6.86
CA GLY A 97 36.67 39.91 -6.59
C GLY A 97 35.62 39.20 -7.47
N ILE A 98 35.92 38.94 -8.76
CA ILE A 98 35.04 38.16 -9.63
C ILE A 98 34.95 36.69 -9.18
N LEU A 99 36.08 36.08 -8.79
CA LEU A 99 36.10 34.71 -8.29
C LEU A 99 35.26 34.55 -7.05
N VAL A 100 35.33 35.47 -6.08
CA VAL A 100 34.47 35.53 -4.91
C VAL A 100 33.01 35.80 -5.28
N GLY A 101 32.77 36.70 -6.24
CA GLY A 101 31.41 36.97 -6.74
C GLY A 101 30.76 35.75 -7.41
N LEU A 102 31.50 34.98 -8.20
CA LEU A 102 31.03 33.72 -8.79
C LEU A 102 30.75 32.67 -7.71
N LEU A 103 31.60 32.56 -6.69
CA LEU A 103 31.36 31.65 -5.56
C LEU A 103 30.04 32.00 -4.83
N VAL A 104 29.87 33.28 -4.50
CA VAL A 104 28.65 33.74 -3.81
C VAL A 104 27.42 33.54 -4.69
N LEU A 105 27.49 33.87 -5.97
CA LEU A 105 26.39 33.64 -6.92
C LEU A 105 26.01 32.15 -6.98
N GLY A 106 27.00 31.26 -7.12
CA GLY A 106 26.77 29.82 -7.16
C GLY A 106 26.12 29.28 -5.89
N LEU A 107 26.61 29.74 -4.73
CA LEU A 107 26.03 29.35 -3.44
C LEU A 107 24.58 29.83 -3.26
N VAL A 108 24.30 31.10 -3.60
CA VAL A 108 22.96 31.68 -3.47
C VAL A 108 21.97 31.00 -4.43
N CYS A 109 22.36 30.87 -5.70
CA CYS A 109 21.53 30.19 -6.71
C CYS A 109 21.29 28.72 -6.35
N GLY A 110 22.34 28.01 -5.93
CA GLY A 110 22.26 26.60 -5.53
C GLY A 110 21.37 26.40 -4.30
N LEU A 111 21.54 27.22 -3.27
CA LEU A 111 20.70 27.18 -2.07
C LEU A 111 19.22 27.47 -2.39
N ALA A 112 18.99 28.56 -3.16
CA ALA A 112 17.64 28.93 -3.56
C ALA A 112 16.96 27.82 -4.38
N GLN A 113 17.71 27.22 -5.33
CA GLN A 113 17.25 26.09 -6.13
C GLN A 113 16.90 24.89 -5.23
N TRP A 114 17.78 24.51 -4.31
CA TRP A 114 17.58 23.33 -3.46
C TRP A 114 16.32 23.50 -2.59
N VAL A 115 16.16 24.66 -1.92
CA VAL A 115 14.99 24.94 -1.11
C VAL A 115 13.71 24.97 -1.94
N LEU A 116 13.75 25.58 -3.14
CA LEU A 116 12.60 25.68 -4.03
C LEU A 116 12.15 24.30 -4.51
N LEU A 117 13.07 23.46 -4.99
CA LEU A 117 12.77 22.12 -5.49
C LEU A 117 12.40 21.16 -4.34
N GLY A 118 13.02 21.32 -3.18
CA GLY A 118 12.65 20.55 -1.98
C GLY A 118 11.20 20.81 -1.55
N ARG A 119 10.77 22.08 -1.54
CA ARG A 119 9.37 22.40 -1.25
C ARG A 119 8.42 21.87 -2.30
N LEU A 120 8.77 21.97 -3.56
CA LEU A 120 7.99 21.39 -4.66
C LEU A 120 7.83 19.88 -4.48
N ALA A 121 8.91 19.18 -4.13
CA ALA A 121 8.93 17.75 -3.87
C ALA A 121 7.90 17.34 -2.83
N GLU A 122 7.90 18.02 -1.68
CA GLU A 122 6.95 17.71 -0.59
C GLU A 122 5.51 18.03 -0.97
N GLN A 123 5.27 19.09 -1.78
CA GLN A 123 3.93 19.38 -2.29
C GLN A 123 3.40 18.29 -3.22
N VAL A 124 4.20 17.83 -4.17
CA VAL A 124 3.82 16.73 -5.09
C VAL A 124 3.50 15.44 -4.31
N VAL A 125 4.28 15.15 -3.27
CA VAL A 125 4.03 14.00 -2.39
C VAL A 125 2.71 14.16 -1.63
N LEU A 126 2.47 15.34 -1.07
CA LEU A 126 1.24 15.62 -0.32
C LEU A 126 0.01 15.47 -1.22
N ASP A 127 0.05 16.04 -2.42
CA ASP A 127 -1.06 15.96 -3.38
C ASP A 127 -1.32 14.50 -3.80
N ALA A 128 -0.25 13.74 -4.07
CA ALA A 128 -0.37 12.32 -4.41
C ALA A 128 -0.96 11.51 -3.24
N ARG A 129 -0.45 11.70 -2.02
CA ARG A 129 -0.97 11.02 -0.81
C ARG A 129 -2.42 11.37 -0.54
N THR A 130 -2.78 12.65 -0.63
CA THR A 130 -4.16 13.10 -0.42
C THR A 130 -5.09 12.46 -1.44
N SER A 131 -4.70 12.44 -2.73
CA SER A 131 -5.48 11.78 -3.79
C SER A 131 -5.64 10.28 -3.52
N LEU A 132 -4.56 9.57 -3.15
CA LEU A 132 -4.60 8.13 -2.84
C LEU A 132 -5.49 7.83 -1.63
N VAL A 133 -5.34 8.58 -0.52
CA VAL A 133 -6.17 8.39 0.68
C VAL A 133 -7.65 8.60 0.38
N HIS A 134 -7.98 9.68 -0.35
CA HIS A 134 -9.36 9.92 -0.79
C HIS A 134 -9.92 8.78 -1.62
N ARG A 135 -9.11 8.26 -2.56
CA ARG A 135 -9.52 7.17 -3.44
C ARG A 135 -9.68 5.84 -2.69
N PHE A 136 -8.78 5.53 -1.74
CA PHE A 136 -8.88 4.28 -0.98
C PHE A 136 -10.03 4.29 0.02
N LEU A 137 -10.30 5.42 0.68
CA LEU A 137 -11.35 5.50 1.68
C LEU A 137 -12.74 5.76 1.10
N ARG A 138 -12.83 6.32 -0.12
CA ARG A 138 -14.09 6.56 -0.83
C ARG A 138 -14.28 5.65 -2.04
N GLY A 139 -13.37 4.73 -2.28
CA GLY A 139 -13.48 3.76 -3.36
C GLY A 139 -14.57 2.73 -3.07
N ARG A 140 -15.15 2.15 -4.13
CA ARG A 140 -16.03 1.00 -3.99
C ARG A 140 -15.33 -0.12 -3.23
N LEU A 141 -16.01 -0.69 -2.25
CA LEU A 141 -15.43 -1.68 -1.35
C LEU A 141 -14.81 -2.86 -2.12
N GLY A 142 -15.47 -3.37 -3.16
CA GLY A 142 -14.96 -4.47 -4.00
C GLY A 142 -13.60 -4.15 -4.60
N ASP A 143 -13.48 -2.99 -5.27
CA ASP A 143 -12.24 -2.56 -5.95
C ASP A 143 -11.05 -2.40 -4.98
N VAL A 144 -11.34 -1.98 -3.74
CA VAL A 144 -10.32 -1.78 -2.71
C VAL A 144 -9.92 -3.11 -2.07
N THR A 145 -10.89 -3.98 -1.75
CA THR A 145 -10.63 -5.25 -1.04
C THR A 145 -10.04 -6.35 -1.94
N GLU A 146 -10.20 -6.26 -3.25
CA GLU A 146 -9.51 -7.14 -4.20
C GLU A 146 -7.99 -6.98 -4.15
N ARG A 147 -7.49 -5.85 -3.63
CA ARG A 147 -6.06 -5.56 -3.52
C ARG A 147 -5.53 -5.86 -2.12
N PRO A 148 -4.34 -6.47 -2.01
CA PRO A 148 -3.72 -6.69 -0.70
C PRO A 148 -3.50 -5.35 0.04
N THR A 149 -3.89 -5.27 1.31
CA THR A 149 -3.74 -4.05 2.13
C THR A 149 -2.28 -3.55 2.16
N GLY A 150 -1.30 -4.48 2.21
CA GLY A 150 0.13 -4.14 2.17
C GLY A 150 0.54 -3.43 0.88
N GLU A 151 -0.09 -3.76 -0.25
CA GLU A 151 0.13 -3.07 -1.52
C GLU A 151 -0.36 -1.62 -1.45
N LEU A 152 -1.58 -1.39 -0.97
CA LEU A 152 -2.16 -0.05 -0.82
C LEU A 152 -1.31 0.84 0.11
N VAL A 153 -0.82 0.28 1.22
CA VAL A 153 0.11 0.98 2.13
C VAL A 153 1.41 1.34 1.40
N THR A 154 1.99 0.42 0.62
CA THR A 154 3.21 0.66 -0.16
C THR A 154 3.03 1.77 -1.19
N ARG A 155 1.85 1.88 -1.84
CA ARG A 155 1.52 2.99 -2.76
C ARG A 155 1.60 4.36 -2.07
N ILE A 156 1.05 4.48 -0.84
CA ILE A 156 1.07 5.75 -0.09
C ILE A 156 2.46 6.07 0.48
N THR A 157 3.20 5.06 0.93
CA THR A 157 4.48 5.26 1.64
C THR A 157 5.66 5.29 0.67
N SER A 158 6.00 4.15 0.07
CA SER A 158 7.22 3.98 -0.72
C SER A 158 7.12 4.58 -2.13
N ASP A 159 5.99 4.35 -2.84
CA ASP A 159 5.84 4.83 -4.21
C ASP A 159 5.77 6.36 -4.29
N THR A 160 5.15 7.02 -3.30
CA THR A 160 5.16 8.49 -3.26
C THR A 160 6.55 9.07 -3.00
N VAL A 161 7.43 8.37 -2.28
CA VAL A 161 8.83 8.78 -2.09
C VAL A 161 9.61 8.65 -3.40
N LEU A 162 9.44 7.57 -4.16
CA LEU A 162 10.05 7.41 -5.48
C LEU A 162 9.53 8.45 -6.47
N LEU A 163 8.25 8.77 -6.42
CA LEU A 163 7.64 9.84 -7.22
C LEU A 163 8.27 11.20 -6.87
N ARG A 164 8.51 11.50 -5.58
CA ARG A 164 9.17 12.72 -5.11
C ARG A 164 10.51 12.97 -5.82
N GLU A 165 11.37 11.96 -5.79
CA GLU A 165 12.72 12.05 -6.37
C GLU A 165 12.68 12.31 -7.87
N ALA A 166 11.77 11.66 -8.58
CA ALA A 166 11.65 11.80 -10.03
C ALA A 166 10.95 13.10 -10.46
N ALA A 167 9.89 13.51 -9.77
CA ALA A 167 9.04 14.62 -10.19
C ALA A 167 9.63 16.00 -9.90
N SER A 168 10.45 16.13 -8.84
CA SER A 168 10.88 17.45 -8.35
C SER A 168 12.21 17.92 -8.93
N SER A 169 13.22 17.06 -8.95
CA SER A 169 14.59 17.46 -9.26
C SER A 169 15.13 16.90 -10.59
N SER A 170 14.60 15.77 -11.05
CA SER A 170 15.20 15.04 -12.17
C SER A 170 15.22 15.85 -13.48
N ALA A 171 14.13 16.56 -13.81
CA ALA A 171 14.10 17.39 -15.02
C ALA A 171 15.13 18.53 -14.96
N VAL A 172 15.25 19.18 -13.79
CA VAL A 172 16.20 20.28 -13.57
C VAL A 172 17.63 19.76 -13.57
N GLN A 173 17.89 18.64 -12.90
CA GLN A 173 19.21 18.01 -12.86
C GLN A 173 19.66 17.51 -14.24
N LEU A 174 18.74 17.00 -15.07
CA LEU A 174 19.04 16.63 -16.45
C LEU A 174 19.51 17.85 -17.26
N VAL A 175 18.76 18.95 -17.19
CA VAL A 175 19.14 20.18 -17.93
C VAL A 175 20.46 20.73 -17.41
N ASN A 176 20.63 20.88 -16.10
CA ASN A 176 21.85 21.40 -15.51
C ASN A 176 23.04 20.48 -15.75
N GLY A 177 22.89 19.17 -15.59
CA GLY A 177 23.93 18.18 -15.86
C GLY A 177 24.38 18.18 -17.34
N LEU A 178 23.40 18.27 -18.25
CA LEU A 178 23.72 18.33 -19.68
C LEU A 178 24.45 19.64 -20.06
N VAL A 179 23.96 20.79 -19.58
CA VAL A 179 24.59 22.10 -19.81
C VAL A 179 25.98 22.15 -19.18
N SER A 180 26.13 21.60 -17.95
CA SER A 180 27.43 21.51 -17.29
C SER A 180 28.41 20.63 -18.07
N LEU A 181 27.98 19.44 -18.51
CA LEU A 181 28.82 18.53 -19.28
C LEU A 181 29.25 19.13 -20.62
N VAL A 182 28.28 19.60 -21.40
CA VAL A 182 28.55 20.22 -22.72
C VAL A 182 29.41 21.48 -22.54
N GLY A 183 29.09 22.34 -21.59
CA GLY A 183 29.83 23.55 -21.27
C GLY A 183 31.28 23.25 -20.89
N THR A 184 31.51 22.25 -20.03
CA THR A 184 32.85 21.81 -19.62
C THR A 184 33.66 21.33 -20.85
N VAL A 185 33.08 20.46 -21.69
CA VAL A 185 33.76 19.93 -22.88
C VAL A 185 34.09 21.06 -23.90
N VAL A 186 33.15 21.98 -24.12
CA VAL A 186 33.37 23.13 -25.03
C VAL A 186 34.47 24.03 -24.49
N LEU A 187 34.46 24.36 -23.19
CA LEU A 187 35.50 25.21 -22.60
C LEU A 187 36.88 24.53 -22.57
N MET A 188 36.95 23.23 -22.36
CA MET A 188 38.18 22.45 -22.50
C MET A 188 38.70 22.48 -23.96
N ALA A 189 37.80 22.37 -24.94
CA ALA A 189 38.16 22.45 -26.36
C ALA A 189 38.75 23.83 -26.74
N VAL A 190 38.16 24.89 -26.20
CA VAL A 190 38.63 26.27 -26.42
C VAL A 190 40.00 26.52 -25.76
N LEU A 191 40.26 25.90 -24.60
CA LEU A 191 41.53 26.03 -23.90
C LEU A 191 42.66 25.30 -24.62
N ASP A 192 42.48 24.03 -24.93
CA ASP A 192 43.46 23.21 -25.64
C ASP A 192 42.84 21.93 -26.21
N LEU A 193 42.75 21.83 -27.53
CA LEU A 193 42.14 20.70 -28.22
C LEU A 193 42.93 19.38 -28.06
N PRO A 194 44.30 19.36 -28.18
CA PRO A 194 45.08 18.14 -27.94
C PRO A 194 44.91 17.54 -26.53
N LEU A 195 44.86 18.39 -25.48
CA LEU A 195 44.61 17.92 -24.12
C LEU A 195 43.20 17.39 -23.96
N LEU A 196 42.19 18.01 -24.61
CA LEU A 196 40.82 17.47 -24.61
C LEU A 196 40.77 16.09 -25.25
N LEU A 197 41.40 15.89 -26.41
CA LEU A 197 41.41 14.59 -27.09
C LEU A 197 42.07 13.50 -26.23
N SER A 198 43.16 13.84 -25.53
CA SER A 198 43.80 12.89 -24.60
C SER A 198 42.88 12.55 -23.41
N THR A 199 42.16 13.55 -22.88
CA THR A 199 41.18 13.36 -21.80
C THR A 199 40.01 12.49 -22.25
N LEU A 200 39.45 12.75 -23.42
CA LEU A 200 38.37 11.94 -23.99
C LEU A 200 38.81 10.48 -24.24
N ALA A 201 40.05 10.28 -24.75
CA ALA A 201 40.61 8.95 -24.92
C ALA A 201 40.70 8.19 -23.59
N ALA A 202 41.16 8.85 -22.51
CA ALA A 202 41.21 8.26 -21.18
C ALA A 202 39.81 7.95 -20.66
N ILE A 203 38.82 8.86 -20.81
CA ILE A 203 37.43 8.62 -20.42
C ILE A 203 36.82 7.43 -21.17
N VAL A 204 37.08 7.31 -22.48
CA VAL A 204 36.58 6.17 -23.28
C VAL A 204 37.17 4.86 -22.78
N VAL A 205 38.47 4.80 -22.48
CA VAL A 205 39.10 3.60 -21.91
C VAL A 205 38.43 3.19 -20.59
N VAL A 206 38.23 4.14 -19.67
CA VAL A 206 37.56 3.88 -18.40
C VAL A 206 36.10 3.45 -18.63
N ALA A 207 35.38 4.11 -19.54
CA ALA A 207 33.99 3.79 -19.86
C ALA A 207 33.84 2.36 -20.44
N VAL A 208 34.76 1.93 -21.31
CA VAL A 208 34.78 0.56 -21.85
C VAL A 208 35.02 -0.47 -20.73
N LEU A 209 36.00 -0.21 -19.86
CA LEU A 209 36.29 -1.09 -18.72
C LEU A 209 35.08 -1.20 -17.78
N LEU A 210 34.45 -0.09 -17.47
CA LEU A 210 33.23 -0.06 -16.64
C LEU A 210 32.04 -0.71 -17.36
N GLY A 211 31.89 -0.54 -18.67
CA GLY A 211 30.83 -1.13 -19.47
C GLY A 211 30.81 -2.67 -19.39
N VAL A 212 31.97 -3.29 -19.21
CA VAL A 212 32.10 -4.74 -18.98
C VAL A 212 31.74 -5.13 -17.53
N LEU A 213 31.99 -4.25 -16.53
CA LEU A 213 31.76 -4.54 -15.13
C LEU A 213 30.32 -4.20 -14.67
N LEU A 214 29.72 -3.15 -15.19
CA LEU A 214 28.38 -2.69 -14.78
C LEU A 214 27.30 -3.77 -14.87
N PRO A 215 27.20 -4.59 -15.94
CA PRO A 215 26.23 -5.68 -15.99
C PRO A 215 26.45 -6.72 -14.88
N ARG A 216 27.73 -7.00 -14.55
CA ARG A 216 28.10 -7.96 -13.49
C ARG A 216 27.70 -7.43 -12.10
N ILE A 217 27.87 -6.13 -11.84
CA ILE A 217 27.42 -5.47 -10.62
C ILE A 217 25.89 -5.63 -10.52
N GLY A 218 25.16 -5.35 -11.59
CA GLY A 218 23.71 -5.46 -11.60
C GLY A 218 23.18 -6.87 -11.33
N VAL A 219 23.85 -7.90 -11.83
CA VAL A 219 23.52 -9.30 -11.55
C VAL A 219 23.80 -9.67 -10.09
N ALA A 220 25.01 -9.30 -9.59
CA ALA A 220 25.39 -9.60 -8.21
C ALA A 220 24.51 -8.87 -7.20
N GLN A 221 24.16 -7.60 -7.46
CA GLN A 221 23.29 -6.81 -6.58
C GLN A 221 21.85 -7.40 -6.54
N ARG A 222 21.31 -7.83 -7.67
CA ARG A 222 20.00 -8.50 -7.72
C ARG A 222 20.00 -9.83 -6.96
N ALA A 223 21.06 -10.63 -7.10
CA ALA A 223 21.18 -11.86 -6.34
C ALA A 223 21.25 -11.62 -4.83
N ALA A 224 22.01 -10.59 -4.39
CA ALA A 224 22.06 -10.19 -2.99
C ALA A 224 20.68 -9.72 -2.47
N GLN A 225 19.97 -8.91 -3.26
CA GLN A 225 18.64 -8.42 -2.88
C GLN A 225 17.61 -9.57 -2.80
N ALA A 226 17.65 -10.50 -3.74
CA ALA A 226 16.76 -11.67 -3.73
C ALA A 226 16.99 -12.56 -2.49
N SER A 227 18.25 -12.78 -2.08
CA SER A 227 18.56 -13.56 -0.88
C SER A 227 18.15 -12.86 0.42
N VAL A 228 18.19 -11.52 0.49
CA VAL A 228 17.62 -10.75 1.61
C VAL A 228 16.10 -10.91 1.66
N GLY A 229 15.43 -10.88 0.51
CA GLY A 229 13.99 -11.13 0.42
C GLY A 229 13.60 -12.53 0.91
N GLN A 230 14.37 -13.55 0.53
CA GLN A 230 14.16 -14.93 0.98
C GLN A 230 14.32 -15.05 2.51
N LEU A 231 15.37 -14.47 3.08
CA LEU A 231 15.58 -14.41 4.53
C LEU A 231 14.38 -13.74 5.23
N GLY A 232 13.90 -12.61 4.69
CA GLY A 232 12.74 -11.89 5.22
C GLY A 232 11.48 -12.75 5.25
N SER A 233 11.19 -13.47 4.16
CA SER A 233 10.03 -14.36 4.05
C SER A 233 10.08 -15.53 5.06
N VAL A 234 11.24 -16.18 5.21
CA VAL A 234 11.41 -17.28 6.17
C VAL A 234 11.25 -16.77 7.61
N LEU A 235 11.82 -15.61 7.92
CA LEU A 235 11.71 -14.98 9.24
C LEU A 235 10.25 -14.59 9.55
N GLU A 236 9.57 -13.93 8.62
CA GLU A 236 8.15 -13.52 8.78
C GLU A 236 7.26 -14.74 9.06
N THR A 237 7.40 -15.81 8.27
CA THR A 237 6.63 -17.03 8.45
C THR A 237 6.88 -17.65 9.82
N SER A 238 8.14 -17.70 10.26
CA SER A 238 8.52 -18.26 11.56
C SER A 238 7.98 -17.43 12.73
N LEU A 239 8.01 -16.10 12.63
CA LEU A 239 7.47 -15.19 13.64
C LEU A 239 5.93 -15.25 13.70
N ARG A 240 5.26 -15.34 12.56
CA ARG A 240 3.80 -15.52 12.50
C ARG A 240 3.36 -16.82 13.17
N ALA A 241 4.13 -17.88 12.99
CA ALA A 241 3.90 -19.19 13.61
C ALA A 241 4.63 -19.39 14.95
N LEU A 242 5.07 -18.33 15.65
CA LEU A 242 5.95 -18.43 16.83
C LEU A 242 5.37 -19.32 17.94
N ARG A 243 4.06 -19.23 18.19
CA ARG A 243 3.40 -20.09 19.18
C ARG A 243 3.52 -21.58 18.83
N THR A 244 3.32 -21.92 17.56
CA THR A 244 3.47 -23.30 17.06
C THR A 244 4.92 -23.76 17.16
N VAL A 245 5.88 -22.90 16.79
CA VAL A 245 7.32 -23.20 16.91
C VAL A 245 7.67 -23.52 18.37
N LYS A 246 7.19 -22.69 19.33
CA LYS A 246 7.38 -22.89 20.77
C LYS A 246 6.73 -24.18 21.26
N ALA A 247 5.45 -24.37 20.95
CA ALA A 247 4.72 -25.57 21.38
C ALA A 247 5.32 -26.88 20.84
N SER A 248 5.91 -26.82 19.64
CA SER A 248 6.54 -27.97 18.98
C SER A 248 8.01 -28.15 19.34
N ARG A 249 8.58 -27.32 20.24
CA ARG A 249 10.01 -27.32 20.60
C ARG A 249 10.94 -27.27 19.37
N ALA A 250 10.56 -26.47 18.38
CA ALA A 250 11.22 -26.42 17.08
C ALA A 250 12.15 -25.19 16.93
N GLU A 251 12.42 -24.46 18.02
CA GLU A 251 13.18 -23.20 18.02
C GLU A 251 14.55 -23.38 17.37
N GLU A 252 15.31 -24.34 17.84
CA GLU A 252 16.68 -24.56 17.37
C GLU A 252 16.71 -24.87 15.87
N ARG A 253 15.78 -25.70 15.39
CA ARG A 253 15.65 -26.01 13.95
C ARG A 253 15.30 -24.79 13.12
N GLN A 254 14.41 -23.91 13.62
CA GLN A 254 14.06 -22.67 12.92
C GLN A 254 15.22 -21.67 12.96
N VAL A 255 15.92 -21.55 14.07
CA VAL A 255 17.14 -20.73 14.18
C VAL A 255 18.17 -21.17 13.15
N GLN A 256 18.50 -22.45 13.08
CA GLN A 256 19.46 -22.99 12.11
C GLN A 256 19.03 -22.70 10.66
N ARG A 257 17.73 -22.83 10.36
CA ARG A 257 17.20 -22.53 9.02
C ARG A 257 17.35 -21.04 8.68
N ILE A 258 16.98 -20.13 9.61
CA ILE A 258 17.08 -18.69 9.40
C ILE A 258 18.55 -18.26 9.29
N VAL A 259 19.43 -18.82 10.14
CA VAL A 259 20.87 -18.52 10.10
C VAL A 259 21.47 -19.00 8.77
N HIS A 260 21.07 -20.16 8.26
CA HIS A 260 21.52 -20.63 6.95
C HIS A 260 21.16 -19.65 5.82
N GLU A 261 19.90 -19.16 5.78
CA GLU A 261 19.48 -18.13 4.82
C GLU A 261 20.24 -16.81 5.00
N ALA A 262 20.55 -16.44 6.24
CA ALA A 262 21.36 -15.25 6.54
C ALA A 262 22.81 -15.40 6.03
N GLU A 263 23.42 -16.57 6.18
CA GLU A 263 24.76 -16.88 5.65
C GLU A 263 24.79 -16.87 4.12
N GLU A 264 23.74 -17.42 3.45
CA GLU A 264 23.58 -17.33 2.00
C GLU A 264 23.47 -15.86 1.55
N SER A 265 22.65 -15.09 2.23
CA SER A 265 22.50 -13.66 1.98
C SER A 265 23.82 -12.91 2.15
N ALA A 266 24.57 -13.22 3.20
CA ALA A 266 25.90 -12.64 3.43
C ALA A 266 26.89 -13.01 2.31
N ARG A 267 26.92 -14.27 1.84
CA ARG A 267 27.78 -14.70 0.71
C ARG A 267 27.49 -13.93 -0.57
N HIS A 268 26.20 -13.79 -0.94
CA HIS A 268 25.80 -13.02 -2.10
C HIS A 268 26.14 -11.55 -1.98
N SER A 269 25.93 -10.96 -0.79
CA SER A 269 26.24 -9.56 -0.49
C SER A 269 27.74 -9.29 -0.55
N VAL A 270 28.57 -10.14 0.03
CA VAL A 270 30.04 -10.02 -0.03
C VAL A 270 30.52 -10.12 -1.47
N ARG A 271 29.95 -11.01 -2.30
CA ARG A 271 30.29 -11.09 -3.72
C ARG A 271 29.93 -9.80 -4.46
N ALA A 272 28.76 -9.21 -4.18
CA ALA A 272 28.35 -7.94 -4.77
C ALA A 272 29.29 -6.79 -4.35
N VAL A 273 29.68 -6.74 -3.06
CA VAL A 273 30.65 -5.76 -2.54
C VAL A 273 31.99 -5.89 -3.25
N TRP A 274 32.51 -7.11 -3.44
CA TRP A 274 33.78 -7.35 -4.12
C TRP A 274 33.77 -6.83 -5.56
N ILE A 275 32.74 -7.18 -6.35
CA ILE A 275 32.60 -6.73 -7.74
C ILE A 275 32.48 -5.21 -7.81
N THR A 276 31.72 -4.62 -6.88
CA THR A 276 31.55 -3.17 -6.79
C THR A 276 32.86 -2.47 -6.40
N ALA A 277 33.59 -3.01 -5.42
CA ALA A 277 34.88 -2.45 -4.99
C ALA A 277 35.93 -2.47 -6.12
N VAL A 278 36.02 -3.57 -6.87
CA VAL A 278 36.91 -3.66 -8.04
C VAL A 278 36.53 -2.63 -9.10
N ALA A 279 35.23 -2.46 -9.38
CA ALA A 279 34.77 -1.48 -10.37
C ALA A 279 35.10 -0.03 -9.95
N TRP A 280 34.86 0.32 -8.68
CA TRP A 280 35.23 1.64 -8.15
C TRP A 280 36.73 1.87 -8.11
N SER A 281 37.52 0.85 -7.81
CA SER A 281 38.99 0.94 -7.84
C SER A 281 39.51 1.17 -9.25
N ILE A 282 38.94 0.49 -10.25
CA ILE A 282 39.26 0.70 -11.68
C ILE A 282 38.86 2.11 -12.12
N ALA A 283 37.66 2.57 -11.75
CA ALA A 283 37.20 3.91 -12.09
C ALA A 283 38.09 4.99 -11.47
N GLY A 284 38.38 4.91 -10.16
CA GLY A 284 39.25 5.86 -9.45
C GLY A 284 40.68 5.84 -9.96
N GLY A 285 41.26 4.66 -10.19
CA GLY A 285 42.60 4.51 -10.80
C GLY A 285 42.66 5.05 -12.21
N GLY A 286 41.61 4.84 -13.01
CA GLY A 286 41.50 5.38 -14.35
C GLY A 286 41.46 6.91 -14.40
N ILE A 287 40.67 7.53 -13.50
CA ILE A 287 40.64 9.00 -13.35
C ILE A 287 42.04 9.52 -12.96
N GLN A 288 42.69 8.87 -12.01
CA GLN A 288 44.01 9.29 -11.56
C GLN A 288 45.07 9.18 -12.68
N LEU A 289 45.00 8.09 -13.46
CA LEU A 289 45.88 7.95 -14.66
C LEU A 289 45.60 9.01 -15.71
N ALA A 290 44.33 9.38 -15.91
CA ALA A 290 43.96 10.46 -16.82
C ALA A 290 44.56 11.80 -16.39
N ILE A 291 44.49 12.13 -15.10
CA ILE A 291 45.09 13.34 -14.51
C ILE A 291 46.60 13.35 -14.71
N ILE A 292 47.30 12.23 -14.45
CA ILE A 292 48.73 12.09 -14.65
C ILE A 292 49.08 12.29 -16.14
N ALA A 293 48.30 11.71 -17.05
CA ALA A 293 48.52 11.88 -18.50
C ALA A 293 48.33 13.34 -18.95
N ILE A 294 47.26 14.01 -18.43
CA ILE A 294 47.02 15.44 -18.72
C ILE A 294 48.17 16.29 -18.21
N LEU A 295 48.67 16.02 -16.99
CA LEU A 295 49.84 16.74 -16.44
C LEU A 295 51.09 16.49 -17.26
N ALA A 296 51.39 15.25 -17.64
CA ALA A 296 52.59 14.91 -18.42
C ALA A 296 52.56 15.54 -19.82
N ILE A 297 51.44 15.41 -20.56
CA ILE A 297 51.25 15.99 -21.89
C ILE A 297 51.23 17.52 -21.79
N GLY A 298 50.53 18.06 -20.77
CA GLY A 298 50.43 19.50 -20.52
C GLY A 298 51.78 20.12 -20.20
N ALA A 299 52.59 19.52 -19.33
CA ALA A 299 53.94 19.97 -18.98
C ALA A 299 54.87 19.98 -20.22
N TRP A 300 54.82 18.90 -21.02
CA TRP A 300 55.57 18.85 -22.29
C TRP A 300 55.15 19.97 -23.25
N ARG A 301 53.86 20.27 -23.38
CA ARG A 301 53.36 21.36 -24.21
C ARG A 301 53.73 22.76 -23.69
N VAL A 302 53.79 22.92 -22.36
CA VAL A 302 54.27 24.17 -21.73
C VAL A 302 55.74 24.38 -22.03
N ASP A 303 56.57 23.35 -21.89
CA ASP A 303 58.00 23.39 -22.21
C ASP A 303 58.25 23.71 -23.71
N ALA A 304 57.44 23.14 -24.57
CA ALA A 304 57.45 23.42 -26.01
C ALA A 304 56.88 24.81 -26.38
N GLY A 305 56.45 25.63 -25.44
CA GLY A 305 55.89 26.98 -25.68
C GLY A 305 54.48 27.00 -26.30
N GLY A 306 53.82 25.84 -26.40
CA GLY A 306 52.49 25.72 -27.01
C GLY A 306 51.31 25.91 -26.02
N LEU A 307 51.57 26.02 -24.70
CA LEU A 307 50.55 26.16 -23.66
C LEU A 307 51.09 27.03 -22.52
N SER A 308 50.25 27.87 -21.91
CA SER A 308 50.59 28.56 -20.66
C SER A 308 50.29 27.71 -19.43
N VAL A 309 51.06 27.91 -18.34
CA VAL A 309 50.82 27.23 -17.04
C VAL A 309 49.40 27.52 -16.51
N SER A 310 48.95 28.76 -16.64
CA SER A 310 47.58 29.16 -16.23
C SER A 310 46.48 28.42 -17.00
N THR A 311 46.70 28.17 -18.30
CA THR A 311 45.79 27.38 -19.15
C THR A 311 45.77 25.91 -18.71
N LEU A 312 46.96 25.33 -18.40
CA LEU A 312 47.05 23.97 -17.90
C LEU A 312 46.29 23.80 -16.54
N VAL A 313 46.45 24.76 -15.62
CA VAL A 313 45.73 24.75 -14.36
C VAL A 313 44.21 24.83 -14.56
N ALA A 314 43.74 25.75 -15.41
CA ALA A 314 42.32 25.86 -15.74
C ALA A 314 41.78 24.58 -16.39
N PHE A 315 42.54 23.96 -17.26
CA PHE A 315 42.18 22.70 -17.92
C PHE A 315 42.05 21.57 -16.90
N LEU A 316 42.97 21.46 -15.95
CA LEU A 316 42.91 20.48 -14.87
C LEU A 316 41.67 20.68 -13.99
N LEU A 317 41.31 21.92 -13.66
CA LEU A 317 40.09 22.20 -12.88
C LEU A 317 38.84 21.72 -13.65
N TYR A 318 38.77 21.90 -14.98
CA TYR A 318 37.69 21.34 -15.78
C TYR A 318 37.73 19.82 -15.85
N ALA A 319 38.90 19.23 -15.96
CA ALA A 319 39.05 17.77 -15.98
C ALA A 319 38.58 17.11 -14.65
N PHE A 320 38.79 17.78 -13.53
CA PHE A 320 38.20 17.34 -12.24
C PHE A 320 36.70 17.51 -12.22
N ASN A 321 36.18 18.63 -12.72
CA ASN A 321 34.76 18.94 -12.67
C ASN A 321 33.91 18.13 -13.66
N ILE A 322 34.47 17.43 -14.66
CA ILE A 322 33.69 16.66 -15.64
C ILE A 322 33.03 15.40 -15.04
N VAL A 323 33.53 14.92 -13.90
CA VAL A 323 33.03 13.71 -13.24
C VAL A 323 31.64 13.95 -12.63
N ASP A 324 31.43 15.12 -12.04
CA ASP A 324 30.17 15.46 -11.35
C ASP A 324 28.94 15.45 -12.26
N PRO A 325 28.92 16.12 -13.45
CA PRO A 325 27.78 16.06 -14.36
C PRO A 325 27.52 14.65 -14.89
N ILE A 326 28.54 13.83 -15.13
CA ILE A 326 28.36 12.43 -15.55
C ILE A 326 27.68 11.63 -14.47
N THR A 327 28.14 11.77 -13.23
CA THR A 327 27.54 11.08 -12.06
C THR A 327 26.09 11.53 -11.84
N THR A 328 25.85 12.85 -11.87
CA THR A 328 24.51 13.44 -11.73
C THR A 328 23.54 12.92 -12.79
N LEU A 329 23.95 12.92 -14.07
CA LEU A 329 23.11 12.42 -15.16
C LEU A 329 22.80 10.93 -15.00
N THR A 330 23.77 10.12 -14.57
CA THR A 330 23.58 8.68 -14.33
C THR A 330 22.61 8.42 -13.18
N GLN A 331 22.75 9.14 -12.07
CA GLN A 331 21.85 9.03 -10.92
C GLN A 331 20.43 9.50 -11.28
N THR A 332 20.31 10.64 -11.95
CA THR A 332 19.04 11.19 -12.40
C THR A 332 18.30 10.24 -13.34
N PHE A 333 19.02 9.57 -14.24
CA PHE A 333 18.42 8.56 -15.12
C PHE A 333 17.84 7.38 -14.32
N THR A 334 18.56 6.91 -13.31
CA THR A 334 18.09 5.83 -12.42
C THR A 334 16.88 6.26 -11.59
N GLN A 335 16.90 7.48 -11.04
CA GLN A 335 15.77 8.06 -10.28
C GLN A 335 14.53 8.21 -11.17
N LEU A 336 14.71 8.67 -12.42
CA LEU A 336 13.61 8.77 -13.39
C LEU A 336 12.98 7.40 -13.68
N GLN A 337 13.77 6.34 -13.88
CA GLN A 337 13.24 4.99 -14.10
C GLN A 337 12.40 4.53 -12.91
N SER A 338 12.90 4.68 -11.68
CA SER A 338 12.20 4.31 -10.47
C SER A 338 10.91 5.12 -10.26
N GLY A 339 10.98 6.43 -10.50
CA GLY A 339 9.83 7.32 -10.36
C GLY A 339 8.75 7.10 -11.41
N VAL A 340 9.13 6.78 -12.65
CA VAL A 340 8.18 6.41 -13.72
C VAL A 340 7.45 5.12 -13.35
N ALA A 341 8.16 4.11 -12.83
CA ALA A 341 7.53 2.88 -12.36
C ALA A 341 6.55 3.14 -11.20
N ALA A 342 6.95 3.96 -10.22
CA ALA A 342 6.09 4.35 -9.11
C ALA A 342 4.86 5.14 -9.59
N ALA A 343 5.03 6.10 -10.50
CA ALA A 343 3.93 6.87 -11.08
C ALA A 343 2.93 5.98 -11.84
N ALA A 344 3.42 4.97 -12.56
CA ALA A 344 2.57 4.00 -13.25
C ALA A 344 1.73 3.19 -12.24
N ARG A 345 2.36 2.67 -11.16
CA ARG A 345 1.66 1.95 -10.10
C ARG A 345 0.64 2.82 -9.35
N ILE A 346 0.96 4.10 -9.07
CA ILE A 346 0.00 5.05 -8.50
C ILE A 346 -1.18 5.24 -9.47
N ARG A 347 -0.91 5.35 -10.76
CA ARG A 347 -1.96 5.51 -11.77
C ARG A 347 -2.88 4.29 -11.87
N GLU A 348 -2.40 3.07 -11.67
CA GLU A 348 -3.24 1.86 -11.60
C GLU A 348 -4.34 1.96 -10.55
N THR A 349 -4.12 2.72 -9.48
CA THR A 349 -5.14 3.00 -8.47
C THR A 349 -6.23 3.95 -8.97
N GLU A 350 -6.03 4.64 -10.11
CA GLU A 350 -7.07 5.47 -10.73
C GLU A 350 -8.25 4.63 -11.23
N GLY A 351 -8.05 3.33 -11.46
CA GLY A 351 -9.10 2.38 -11.78
C GLY A 351 -10.05 2.05 -10.62
N ILE A 352 -9.74 2.44 -9.38
CA ILE A 352 -10.67 2.31 -8.26
C ILE A 352 -11.77 3.35 -8.43
N GLU A 353 -13.00 2.89 -8.63
CA GLU A 353 -14.17 3.77 -8.73
C GLU A 353 -14.49 4.38 -7.36
N VAL A 354 -14.66 5.71 -7.32
CA VAL A 354 -15.00 6.43 -6.09
C VAL A 354 -16.51 6.47 -5.92
N GLU A 355 -17.02 6.07 -4.76
CA GLU A 355 -18.43 6.17 -4.42
C GLU A 355 -18.84 7.65 -4.33
N ASP A 356 -19.84 8.06 -5.09
CA ASP A 356 -20.53 9.33 -4.85
C ASP A 356 -21.66 9.08 -3.84
N VAL A 357 -21.31 9.18 -2.57
CA VAL A 357 -22.23 8.86 -1.46
C VAL A 357 -23.46 9.77 -1.41
N HIS A 358 -23.41 10.92 -2.06
CA HIS A 358 -24.50 11.91 -2.11
C HIS A 358 -25.30 11.89 -3.42
N ALA A 359 -24.87 11.12 -4.44
CA ALA A 359 -25.61 10.96 -5.67
C ALA A 359 -26.91 10.20 -5.41
N GLY A 360 -28.05 10.80 -5.79
CA GLY A 360 -29.40 10.28 -5.51
C GLY A 360 -30.20 11.18 -4.58
N GLY A 361 -31.42 10.76 -4.28
CA GLY A 361 -32.35 11.49 -3.42
C GLY A 361 -32.18 11.18 -1.92
N ALA A 362 -32.74 12.05 -1.09
CA ALA A 362 -33.00 11.72 0.31
C ALA A 362 -34.24 10.82 0.42
N LEU A 363 -34.34 10.05 1.50
CA LEU A 363 -35.57 9.32 1.79
C LEU A 363 -36.72 10.33 2.04
N PRO A 364 -37.85 10.23 1.34
CA PRO A 364 -38.99 11.15 1.54
C PRO A 364 -39.49 11.11 2.98
N ALA A 365 -39.79 12.27 3.55
CA ALA A 365 -40.38 12.36 4.87
C ALA A 365 -41.74 11.66 4.91
N GLY A 366 -41.96 10.74 5.86
CA GLY A 366 -43.19 9.96 6.00
C GLY A 366 -43.29 8.76 5.03
N ALA A 367 -42.21 8.38 4.37
CA ALA A 367 -42.10 7.07 3.76
C ALA A 367 -42.14 5.99 4.87
N GLU A 368 -43.23 5.27 4.98
CA GLU A 368 -43.42 4.16 5.90
C GLU A 368 -43.95 2.97 5.11
N SER A 369 -43.32 1.82 5.29
CA SER A 369 -43.76 0.55 4.71
C SER A 369 -43.85 -0.50 5.83
N PRO A 370 -44.76 -1.47 5.73
CA PRO A 370 -44.75 -2.63 6.64
C PRO A 370 -43.41 -3.39 6.66
N ALA A 371 -42.68 -3.34 5.56
CA ALA A 371 -41.34 -3.84 5.43
C ALA A 371 -40.35 -2.66 5.26
N VAL A 372 -39.40 -2.53 6.18
CA VAL A 372 -38.37 -1.48 6.10
C VAL A 372 -37.37 -1.74 4.99
N LEU A 373 -37.06 -3.01 4.72
CA LEU A 373 -36.21 -3.46 3.63
C LEU A 373 -36.94 -4.51 2.79
N GLU A 374 -36.92 -4.30 1.49
CA GLU A 374 -37.50 -5.25 0.54
C GLU A 374 -36.49 -5.58 -0.58
N LEU A 375 -36.34 -6.86 -0.85
CA LEU A 375 -35.62 -7.39 -2.00
C LEU A 375 -36.66 -8.05 -2.91
N ASP A 376 -36.73 -7.64 -4.18
CA ASP A 376 -37.64 -8.20 -5.17
C ASP A 376 -36.82 -8.82 -6.31
N ARG A 377 -36.74 -10.15 -6.31
CA ARG A 377 -36.01 -11.00 -7.27
C ARG A 377 -34.58 -10.52 -7.52
N VAL A 378 -33.89 -10.20 -6.44
CA VAL A 378 -32.52 -9.69 -6.49
C VAL A 378 -31.54 -10.79 -6.84
N THR A 379 -30.71 -10.54 -7.85
CA THR A 379 -29.59 -11.41 -8.23
C THR A 379 -28.29 -10.63 -8.12
N LEU A 380 -27.26 -11.28 -7.55
CA LEU A 380 -25.90 -10.75 -7.46
C LEU A 380 -24.91 -11.78 -7.98
N THR A 381 -24.16 -11.39 -9.01
CA THR A 381 -23.00 -12.15 -9.51
C THR A 381 -21.77 -11.27 -9.34
N TYR A 382 -20.78 -11.74 -8.59
CA TYR A 382 -19.52 -11.00 -8.42
C TYR A 382 -18.70 -11.04 -9.71
N PRO A 383 -17.88 -10.01 -9.99
CA PRO A 383 -17.00 -10.01 -11.16
C PRO A 383 -16.12 -11.27 -11.19
N GLY A 384 -16.09 -11.95 -12.34
CA GLY A 384 -15.29 -13.16 -12.52
C GLY A 384 -15.87 -14.44 -11.92
N ALA A 385 -17.06 -14.41 -11.29
CA ALA A 385 -17.76 -15.60 -10.83
C ALA A 385 -18.69 -16.15 -11.93
N ASP A 386 -18.69 -17.49 -12.09
CA ASP A 386 -19.56 -18.17 -13.06
C ASP A 386 -21.01 -18.32 -12.55
N GLU A 387 -21.18 -18.39 -11.22
CA GLU A 387 -22.47 -18.57 -10.56
C GLU A 387 -22.84 -17.36 -9.70
N PRO A 388 -24.13 -17.01 -9.62
CA PRO A 388 -24.60 -15.91 -8.76
C PRO A 388 -24.49 -16.30 -7.26
N ALA A 389 -23.96 -15.39 -6.47
CA ALA A 389 -23.92 -15.52 -5.00
C ALA A 389 -25.30 -15.35 -4.36
N VAL A 390 -26.18 -14.59 -5.00
CA VAL A 390 -27.61 -14.41 -4.65
C VAL A 390 -28.41 -14.54 -5.94
N HIS A 391 -29.45 -15.37 -5.94
CA HIS A 391 -30.20 -15.72 -7.15
C HIS A 391 -31.70 -15.51 -6.94
N GLU A 392 -32.29 -14.50 -7.62
CA GLU A 392 -33.73 -14.15 -7.56
C GLU A 392 -34.28 -14.10 -6.11
N LEU A 393 -33.46 -13.58 -5.20
CA LEU A 393 -33.82 -13.48 -3.79
C LEU A 393 -34.98 -12.50 -3.61
N SER A 394 -36.07 -12.95 -3.03
CA SER A 394 -37.19 -12.10 -2.61
C SER A 394 -37.36 -12.22 -1.10
N LEU A 395 -37.26 -11.08 -0.40
CA LEU A 395 -37.31 -11.00 1.07
C LEU A 395 -37.91 -9.66 1.48
N ALA A 396 -38.86 -9.69 2.39
CA ALA A 396 -39.38 -8.51 3.08
C ALA A 396 -39.00 -8.57 4.56
N VAL A 397 -38.25 -7.59 5.03
CA VAL A 397 -37.85 -7.44 6.44
C VAL A 397 -38.85 -6.51 7.11
N PRO A 398 -39.60 -6.99 8.13
CA PRO A 398 -40.58 -6.16 8.84
C PRO A 398 -39.90 -4.92 9.47
N ALA A 399 -40.63 -3.80 9.56
CA ALA A 399 -40.12 -2.56 10.15
C ALA A 399 -39.78 -2.68 11.64
N ARG A 400 -40.26 -3.72 12.30
CA ARG A 400 -39.97 -4.03 13.72
C ARG A 400 -39.79 -5.52 13.89
N GLY A 401 -39.04 -5.88 14.93
CA GLY A 401 -38.82 -7.28 15.30
C GLY A 401 -37.46 -7.79 14.84
N HIS A 402 -37.23 -9.06 15.15
CA HIS A 402 -35.98 -9.76 14.84
C HIS A 402 -36.20 -10.75 13.69
N THR A 403 -35.47 -10.56 12.62
CA THR A 403 -35.38 -11.48 11.48
C THR A 403 -34.02 -12.18 11.48
N ALA A 404 -33.97 -13.51 11.47
CA ALA A 404 -32.75 -14.28 11.41
C ALA A 404 -32.55 -14.90 10.02
N ILE A 405 -31.41 -14.67 9.41
CA ILE A 405 -30.97 -15.35 8.17
C ILE A 405 -30.10 -16.54 8.57
N VAL A 406 -30.51 -17.73 8.16
CA VAL A 406 -29.78 -18.99 8.40
C VAL A 406 -29.54 -19.73 7.10
N GLY A 407 -28.56 -20.63 7.08
CA GLY A 407 -28.23 -21.44 5.91
C GLY A 407 -26.81 -21.95 5.94
N PRO A 408 -26.45 -22.91 5.10
CA PRO A 408 -25.09 -23.45 5.02
C PRO A 408 -24.07 -22.39 4.62
N SER A 409 -22.76 -22.73 4.77
CA SER A 409 -21.69 -21.88 4.25
C SER A 409 -21.84 -21.70 2.73
N GLY A 410 -21.65 -20.50 2.22
CA GLY A 410 -21.85 -20.21 0.80
C GLY A 410 -23.29 -19.97 0.36
N ALA A 411 -24.28 -20.01 1.26
CA ALA A 411 -25.68 -19.78 0.91
C ALA A 411 -26.03 -18.35 0.48
N GLY A 412 -25.08 -17.40 0.47
CA GLY A 412 -25.32 -16.00 0.07
C GLY A 412 -25.69 -15.04 1.21
N LYS A 413 -25.55 -15.46 2.49
CA LYS A 413 -25.93 -14.65 3.67
C LYS A 413 -25.19 -13.31 3.73
N THR A 414 -23.85 -13.32 3.73
CA THR A 414 -23.00 -12.11 3.76
C THR A 414 -23.17 -11.27 2.49
N SER A 415 -23.39 -11.91 1.34
CA SER A 415 -23.69 -11.21 0.08
C SER A 415 -25.02 -10.45 0.16
N THR A 416 -26.02 -10.98 0.86
CA THR A 416 -27.27 -10.29 1.14
C THR A 416 -27.05 -9.02 1.98
N PHE A 417 -26.19 -9.09 3.02
CA PHE A 417 -25.83 -7.89 3.80
C PHE A 417 -25.04 -6.88 2.96
N SER A 418 -24.14 -7.34 2.09
CA SER A 418 -23.41 -6.46 1.17
C SER A 418 -24.35 -5.68 0.23
N LEU A 419 -25.42 -6.31 -0.23
CA LEU A 419 -26.48 -5.67 -1.02
C LEU A 419 -27.26 -4.64 -0.18
N LEU A 420 -27.67 -4.99 1.05
CA LEU A 420 -28.42 -4.10 1.95
C LEU A 420 -27.60 -2.87 2.33
N LEU A 421 -26.29 -3.04 2.58
CA LEU A 421 -25.35 -1.95 2.89
C LEU A 421 -24.92 -1.16 1.65
N ARG A 422 -25.40 -1.58 0.46
CA ARG A 422 -25.00 -1.00 -0.81
C ARG A 422 -23.48 -0.95 -1.01
N PHE A 423 -22.79 -2.02 -0.54
CA PHE A 423 -21.38 -2.25 -0.85
C PHE A 423 -21.20 -2.80 -2.25
N VAL A 424 -22.24 -3.45 -2.76
CA VAL A 424 -22.35 -3.95 -4.13
C VAL A 424 -23.76 -3.66 -4.65
N ASP A 425 -23.85 -3.34 -5.94
CA ASP A 425 -25.14 -3.18 -6.60
C ASP A 425 -25.64 -4.53 -7.13
N PRO A 426 -26.97 -4.78 -7.17
CA PRO A 426 -27.51 -6.01 -7.72
C PRO A 426 -27.28 -6.09 -9.24
N THR A 427 -27.04 -7.31 -9.73
CA THR A 427 -26.98 -7.57 -11.19
C THR A 427 -28.37 -7.44 -11.82
N SER A 428 -29.42 -7.82 -11.09
CA SER A 428 -30.83 -7.65 -11.48
C SER A 428 -31.73 -7.66 -10.25
N GLY A 429 -33.01 -7.26 -10.42
CA GLY A 429 -33.96 -7.11 -9.33
C GLY A 429 -33.91 -5.71 -8.70
N THR A 430 -34.67 -5.50 -7.61
CA THR A 430 -34.80 -4.19 -6.96
C THR A 430 -34.72 -4.33 -5.45
N LEU A 431 -33.91 -3.47 -4.82
CA LEU A 431 -33.93 -3.26 -3.36
C LEU A 431 -34.71 -1.99 -3.06
N ARG A 432 -35.46 -1.99 -1.95
CA ARG A 432 -36.23 -0.83 -1.48
C ARG A 432 -35.98 -0.60 0.00
N LEU A 433 -35.99 0.67 0.40
CA LEU A 433 -35.96 1.13 1.79
C LEU A 433 -37.27 1.91 2.03
N ASP A 434 -38.10 1.48 2.97
CA ASP A 434 -39.43 2.04 3.24
C ASP A 434 -40.26 2.21 1.93
N GLY A 435 -40.21 1.20 1.04
CA GLY A 435 -40.90 1.19 -0.26
C GLY A 435 -40.20 1.99 -1.37
N VAL A 436 -39.18 2.79 -1.09
CA VAL A 436 -38.46 3.61 -2.08
C VAL A 436 -37.27 2.79 -2.64
N PRO A 437 -37.14 2.70 -3.99
CA PRO A 437 -36.03 1.97 -4.60
C PRO A 437 -34.67 2.56 -4.22
N PHE A 438 -33.68 1.69 -3.96
CA PHE A 438 -32.29 2.11 -3.67
C PHE A 438 -31.67 2.92 -4.81
N ALA A 439 -32.09 2.67 -6.04
CA ALA A 439 -31.63 3.41 -7.22
C ALA A 439 -31.99 4.91 -7.15
N ASP A 440 -33.08 5.26 -6.47
CA ASP A 440 -33.55 6.64 -6.33
C ASP A 440 -32.95 7.34 -5.10
N LEU A 441 -32.33 6.59 -4.19
CA LEU A 441 -31.74 7.08 -2.95
C LEU A 441 -30.24 7.26 -3.07
N SER A 442 -29.69 8.22 -2.33
CA SER A 442 -28.23 8.31 -2.15
C SER A 442 -27.71 7.18 -1.25
N ILE A 443 -26.44 6.81 -1.42
CA ILE A 443 -25.78 5.83 -0.55
C ILE A 443 -25.85 6.28 0.92
N ASP A 444 -25.65 7.58 1.15
CA ASP A 444 -25.75 8.19 2.47
C ASP A 444 -27.15 8.04 3.08
N ALA A 445 -28.20 8.28 2.29
CA ALA A 445 -29.59 8.10 2.73
C ALA A 445 -29.88 6.66 3.15
N VAL A 446 -29.35 5.67 2.45
CA VAL A 446 -29.49 4.26 2.81
C VAL A 446 -28.65 3.93 4.05
N ARG A 447 -27.34 4.22 4.03
CA ARG A 447 -26.42 3.84 5.12
C ARG A 447 -26.71 4.59 6.42
N SER A 448 -27.29 5.80 6.38
CA SER A 448 -27.67 6.54 7.58
C SER A 448 -28.78 5.83 8.41
N ARG A 449 -29.63 5.02 7.78
CA ARG A 449 -30.69 4.25 8.44
C ARG A 449 -30.22 2.90 9.01
N LEU A 450 -29.10 2.38 8.50
CA LEU A 450 -28.58 1.05 8.83
C LEU A 450 -27.42 1.14 9.80
N ALA A 451 -27.42 0.38 10.90
CA ALA A 451 -26.22 0.12 11.70
C ALA A 451 -25.73 -1.30 11.43
N TYR A 452 -24.42 -1.46 11.30
CA TYR A 452 -23.81 -2.74 10.95
C TYR A 452 -22.73 -3.13 11.96
N VAL A 453 -22.78 -4.36 12.41
CA VAL A 453 -21.75 -5.01 13.21
C VAL A 453 -21.21 -6.18 12.42
N GLU A 454 -19.96 -6.06 11.98
CA GLU A 454 -19.28 -7.08 11.20
C GLU A 454 -18.67 -8.20 12.04
N GLN A 455 -18.39 -9.33 11.42
CA GLN A 455 -17.88 -10.54 12.07
C GLN A 455 -16.54 -10.32 12.79
N GLU A 456 -15.57 -9.64 12.15
CA GLU A 456 -14.22 -9.44 12.69
C GLU A 456 -14.11 -8.31 13.71
N THR A 457 -15.08 -7.42 13.78
CA THR A 457 -15.15 -6.28 14.71
C THR A 457 -13.84 -5.48 14.86
N PRO A 458 -13.30 -4.89 13.78
CA PRO A 458 -12.05 -4.16 13.84
C PRO A 458 -12.17 -2.89 14.68
N LEU A 459 -11.11 -2.60 15.43
CA LEU A 459 -10.93 -1.33 16.12
C LEU A 459 -10.04 -0.43 15.30
N LEU A 460 -10.42 0.83 15.18
CA LEU A 460 -9.55 1.87 14.65
C LEU A 460 -8.55 2.31 15.72
N SER A 461 -7.34 2.67 15.29
CA SER A 461 -6.35 3.25 16.18
C SER A 461 -6.84 4.58 16.73
N GLY A 462 -6.93 4.69 18.04
CA GLY A 462 -7.47 5.86 18.75
C GLY A 462 -8.00 5.49 20.12
N THR A 463 -8.78 6.40 20.73
CA THR A 463 -9.39 6.16 22.03
C THR A 463 -10.63 5.26 21.91
N LEU A 464 -11.07 4.73 23.04
CA LEU A 464 -12.31 3.98 23.11
C LEU A 464 -13.51 4.85 22.73
N ARG A 465 -13.52 6.12 23.17
CA ARG A 465 -14.50 7.14 22.76
C ARG A 465 -14.57 7.26 21.23
N GLU A 466 -13.43 7.53 20.57
CA GLU A 466 -13.37 7.68 19.10
C GLU A 466 -13.91 6.43 18.38
N ASN A 467 -13.65 5.26 18.90
CA ASN A 467 -14.17 4.01 18.35
C ASN A 467 -15.68 3.86 18.51
N VAL A 468 -16.26 4.31 19.62
CA VAL A 468 -17.71 4.22 19.86
C VAL A 468 -18.48 5.27 19.05
N VAL A 469 -17.98 6.51 19.00
CA VAL A 469 -18.69 7.63 18.33
C VAL A 469 -18.40 7.76 16.82
N ILE A 470 -17.69 6.82 16.19
CA ILE A 470 -17.26 6.94 14.79
C ILE A 470 -18.42 7.25 13.82
N ARG A 471 -19.62 6.74 14.11
CA ARG A 471 -20.82 7.01 13.32
C ARG A 471 -21.47 8.34 13.68
N TYR A 472 -21.39 8.74 14.94
CA TYR A 472 -22.00 9.95 15.51
C TYR A 472 -20.95 10.75 16.28
N PRO A 473 -20.08 11.51 15.57
CA PRO A 473 -19.00 12.27 16.23
C PRO A 473 -19.49 13.34 17.21
N ASP A 474 -20.76 13.73 17.11
CA ASP A 474 -21.46 14.68 17.95
C ASP A 474 -22.16 14.03 19.18
N ALA A 475 -22.01 12.72 19.37
CA ALA A 475 -22.60 12.01 20.50
C ALA A 475 -22.02 12.51 21.83
N THR A 476 -22.91 12.75 22.79
CA THR A 476 -22.53 13.19 24.13
C THR A 476 -21.93 12.04 24.94
N ASP A 477 -21.18 12.36 26.00
CA ASP A 477 -20.63 11.36 26.90
C ASP A 477 -21.73 10.50 27.54
N ASP A 478 -22.89 11.09 27.85
CA ASP A 478 -24.03 10.37 28.41
C ASP A 478 -24.59 9.33 27.40
N GLU A 479 -24.61 9.66 26.11
CA GLU A 479 -25.00 8.70 25.05
C GLU A 479 -23.98 7.56 24.95
N VAL A 480 -22.69 7.88 25.01
CA VAL A 480 -21.60 6.90 24.97
C VAL A 480 -21.66 5.96 26.17
N TRP A 481 -21.84 6.51 27.40
CA TRP A 481 -21.94 5.69 28.60
C TRP A 481 -23.19 4.78 28.58
N ARG A 482 -24.33 5.33 28.15
CA ARG A 482 -25.56 4.53 27.97
C ARG A 482 -25.35 3.36 27.00
N ALA A 483 -24.67 3.61 25.89
CA ALA A 483 -24.36 2.56 24.92
C ALA A 483 -23.41 1.49 25.50
N LEU A 484 -22.38 1.90 26.22
CA LEU A 484 -21.44 0.98 26.87
C LEU A 484 -22.12 0.17 28.00
N ASP A 485 -22.99 0.78 28.77
CA ASP A 485 -23.77 0.10 29.82
C ASP A 485 -24.75 -0.91 29.20
N ALA A 486 -25.38 -0.54 28.09
CA ALA A 486 -26.30 -1.40 27.33
C ALA A 486 -25.66 -2.70 26.81
N VAL A 487 -24.36 -2.65 26.54
CA VAL A 487 -23.57 -3.81 26.09
C VAL A 487 -22.74 -4.43 27.24
N ARG A 488 -23.03 -4.09 28.49
CA ARG A 488 -22.35 -4.57 29.70
C ARG A 488 -20.82 -4.34 29.68
N LEU A 489 -20.37 -3.21 29.10
CA LEU A 489 -18.95 -2.84 29.05
C LEU A 489 -18.63 -1.62 29.93
N GLY A 490 -19.65 -0.88 30.38
CA GLY A 490 -19.49 0.38 31.10
C GLY A 490 -18.64 0.26 32.37
N ASP A 491 -18.89 -0.72 33.23
CA ASP A 491 -18.13 -0.92 34.47
C ASP A 491 -16.65 -1.23 34.20
N ARG A 492 -16.39 -2.04 33.17
CA ARG A 492 -15.02 -2.34 32.73
C ARG A 492 -14.28 -1.10 32.28
N VAL A 493 -14.95 -0.23 31.50
CA VAL A 493 -14.37 1.02 31.00
C VAL A 493 -14.15 2.02 32.14
N ARG A 494 -15.08 2.15 33.09
CA ARG A 494 -14.92 2.98 34.30
C ARG A 494 -13.74 2.55 35.18
N ALA A 495 -13.39 1.26 35.16
CA ALA A 495 -12.24 0.72 35.88
C ALA A 495 -10.89 0.94 35.18
N LEU A 496 -10.86 1.43 33.93
CA LEU A 496 -9.64 1.81 33.24
C LEU A 496 -9.12 3.16 33.76
N ALA A 497 -7.81 3.33 33.80
CA ALA A 497 -7.18 4.55 34.33
C ALA A 497 -7.66 5.83 33.61
N ASP A 498 -7.78 5.75 32.27
CA ASP A 498 -8.17 6.86 31.41
C ASP A 498 -9.64 6.77 30.93
N GLY A 499 -10.42 5.79 31.43
CA GLY A 499 -11.84 5.64 31.09
C GLY A 499 -12.08 5.60 29.57
N LEU A 500 -12.93 6.51 29.06
CA LEU A 500 -13.24 6.64 27.63
C LEU A 500 -12.04 7.07 26.78
N ASP A 501 -11.05 7.75 27.34
CA ASP A 501 -9.87 8.25 26.63
C ASP A 501 -8.75 7.20 26.57
N THR A 502 -9.00 5.99 27.09
CA THR A 502 -8.09 4.86 26.95
C THR A 502 -7.83 4.56 25.50
N VAL A 503 -6.54 4.60 25.10
CA VAL A 503 -6.12 4.24 23.73
C VAL A 503 -6.27 2.74 23.53
N VAL A 504 -7.00 2.35 22.51
CA VAL A 504 -7.27 0.94 22.18
C VAL A 504 -6.59 0.54 20.86
N SER A 505 -6.22 -0.73 20.81
CA SER A 505 -5.66 -1.37 19.64
C SER A 505 -6.25 -2.77 19.47
N ALA A 506 -5.97 -3.41 18.34
CA ALA A 506 -6.43 -4.79 18.08
C ALA A 506 -6.02 -5.81 19.16
N THR A 507 -4.97 -5.52 19.95
CA THR A 507 -4.42 -6.41 20.98
C THR A 507 -4.73 -5.97 22.41
N SER A 508 -5.28 -4.78 22.63
CA SER A 508 -5.52 -4.23 23.98
C SER A 508 -6.82 -4.72 24.62
N LEU A 509 -7.77 -5.20 23.81
CA LEU A 509 -9.05 -5.73 24.25
C LEU A 509 -9.18 -7.20 23.88
N SER A 510 -9.92 -7.96 24.71
CA SER A 510 -10.31 -9.33 24.39
C SER A 510 -11.27 -9.37 23.19
N GLY A 511 -11.45 -10.54 22.56
CA GLY A 511 -12.40 -10.70 21.45
C GLY A 511 -13.81 -10.25 21.80
N GLY A 512 -14.32 -10.67 22.96
CA GLY A 512 -15.64 -10.28 23.45
C GLY A 512 -15.75 -8.78 23.80
N GLU A 513 -14.68 -8.16 24.33
CA GLU A 513 -14.66 -6.70 24.58
C GLU A 513 -14.70 -5.93 23.26
N ARG A 514 -13.91 -6.32 22.25
CA ARG A 514 -13.97 -5.70 20.91
C ARG A 514 -15.36 -5.78 20.31
N GLN A 515 -16.01 -6.92 20.43
CA GLN A 515 -17.35 -7.10 19.89
C GLN A 515 -18.38 -6.23 20.61
N ARG A 516 -18.30 -6.10 21.95
CA ARG A 516 -19.13 -5.19 22.72
C ARG A 516 -18.88 -3.73 22.35
N VAL A 517 -17.63 -3.32 22.04
CA VAL A 517 -17.34 -1.98 21.50
C VAL A 517 -18.00 -1.77 20.14
N ALA A 518 -17.94 -2.76 19.24
CA ALA A 518 -18.59 -2.67 17.93
C ALA A 518 -20.12 -2.60 18.07
N LEU A 519 -20.71 -3.35 19.01
CA LEU A 519 -22.13 -3.28 19.30
C LEU A 519 -22.51 -1.92 19.92
N ALA A 520 -21.72 -1.39 20.88
CA ALA A 520 -21.93 -0.05 21.44
C ALA A 520 -21.91 1.03 20.34
N ARG A 521 -20.95 0.95 19.40
CA ARG A 521 -20.86 1.80 18.20
C ARG A 521 -22.17 1.78 17.37
N ALA A 522 -22.78 0.62 17.23
CA ALA A 522 -24.01 0.46 16.47
C ALA A 522 -25.24 1.04 17.17
N VAL A 523 -25.25 1.11 18.52
CA VAL A 523 -26.41 1.48 19.34
C VAL A 523 -26.22 2.76 20.17
N VAL A 524 -25.20 3.58 19.91
CA VAL A 524 -25.04 4.91 20.54
C VAL A 524 -26.30 5.76 20.36
N ARG A 525 -26.87 5.73 19.19
CA ARG A 525 -28.22 6.17 18.85
C ARG A 525 -28.94 4.99 18.21
N GLU A 526 -30.19 4.80 18.56
CA GLU A 526 -30.97 3.67 18.07
C GLU A 526 -31.12 3.74 16.54
N PRO A 527 -30.65 2.72 15.81
CA PRO A 527 -30.76 2.68 14.36
C PRO A 527 -32.14 2.21 13.94
N ASP A 528 -32.61 2.63 12.77
CA ASP A 528 -33.86 2.11 12.21
C ASP A 528 -33.77 0.63 11.82
N VAL A 529 -32.57 0.20 11.39
CA VAL A 529 -32.26 -1.21 11.10
C VAL A 529 -30.90 -1.56 11.69
N LEU A 530 -30.82 -2.58 12.49
CA LEU A 530 -29.58 -3.14 13.02
C LEU A 530 -29.23 -4.44 12.29
N LEU A 531 -28.09 -4.45 11.60
CA LEU A 531 -27.53 -5.61 10.90
C LEU A 531 -26.41 -6.23 11.73
N LEU A 532 -26.51 -7.51 12.08
CA LEU A 532 -25.51 -8.25 12.85
C LEU A 532 -25.00 -9.46 12.05
N ASP A 533 -23.73 -9.43 11.64
CA ASP A 533 -23.10 -10.54 10.91
C ASP A 533 -22.26 -11.39 11.87
N GLU A 534 -22.72 -12.63 12.12
CA GLU A 534 -22.07 -13.61 13.00
C GLU A 534 -21.60 -13.05 14.36
N ALA A 535 -22.30 -12.04 14.87
CA ALA A 535 -21.93 -11.31 16.08
C ALA A 535 -21.83 -12.19 17.34
N THR A 536 -22.09 -13.49 17.25
CA THR A 536 -22.13 -14.43 18.37
C THR A 536 -21.07 -15.55 18.31
N ALA A 537 -20.20 -15.59 17.29
CA ALA A 537 -19.18 -16.64 17.17
C ALA A 537 -18.07 -16.49 18.24
N GLN A 538 -17.75 -17.57 18.98
CA GLN A 538 -16.65 -17.66 19.97
C GLN A 538 -16.78 -16.73 21.21
N LEU A 539 -18.01 -16.45 21.68
CA LEU A 539 -18.25 -15.55 22.81
C LEU A 539 -18.37 -16.27 24.14
N ASP A 540 -18.02 -15.54 25.22
CA ASP A 540 -18.42 -15.89 26.58
C ASP A 540 -19.92 -15.61 26.81
N GLY A 541 -20.51 -16.28 27.77
CA GLY A 541 -21.96 -16.15 28.09
C GLY A 541 -22.37 -14.72 28.43
N LEU A 542 -21.47 -13.87 28.95
CA LEU A 542 -21.74 -12.47 29.25
C LEU A 542 -21.92 -11.63 27.97
N THR A 543 -21.11 -11.86 26.99
CA THR A 543 -21.20 -11.15 25.71
C THR A 543 -22.43 -11.60 24.93
N GLU A 544 -22.74 -12.90 24.93
CA GLU A 544 -23.94 -13.44 24.29
C GLU A 544 -25.23 -12.83 24.91
N ALA A 545 -25.32 -12.77 26.23
CA ALA A 545 -26.43 -12.14 26.92
C ALA A 545 -26.58 -10.65 26.61
N ALA A 546 -25.46 -9.92 26.49
CA ALA A 546 -25.48 -8.50 26.11
C ALA A 546 -25.99 -8.30 24.67
N ILE A 547 -25.61 -9.16 23.73
CA ILE A 547 -26.09 -9.10 22.34
C ILE A 547 -27.61 -9.38 22.32
N GLN A 548 -28.09 -10.41 23.02
CA GLN A 548 -29.50 -10.74 23.06
C GLN A 548 -30.34 -9.60 23.64
N GLU A 549 -29.87 -8.97 24.75
CA GLU A 549 -30.54 -7.79 25.31
C GLU A 549 -30.64 -6.63 24.33
N VAL A 550 -29.60 -6.42 23.51
CA VAL A 550 -29.61 -5.37 22.45
C VAL A 550 -30.61 -5.74 21.35
N ILE A 551 -30.59 -7.00 20.86
CA ILE A 551 -31.54 -7.49 19.86
C ILE A 551 -32.98 -7.28 20.35
N ASP A 552 -33.29 -7.70 21.57
CA ASP A 552 -34.63 -7.59 22.15
C ASP A 552 -35.06 -6.14 22.36
N ARG A 553 -34.15 -5.26 22.79
CA ARG A 553 -34.43 -3.85 23.01
C ARG A 553 -34.69 -3.13 21.68
N VAL A 554 -33.76 -3.24 20.71
CA VAL A 554 -33.90 -2.59 19.42
C VAL A 554 -35.07 -3.17 18.63
N GLY A 555 -35.28 -4.48 18.69
CA GLY A 555 -36.38 -5.18 18.00
C GLY A 555 -37.78 -4.77 18.43
N ARG A 556 -37.97 -4.13 19.60
CA ARG A 556 -39.30 -3.66 20.04
C ARG A 556 -39.83 -2.51 19.17
N GLU A 557 -38.97 -1.64 18.72
CA GLU A 557 -39.36 -0.43 17.99
C GLU A 557 -38.80 -0.36 16.56
N HIS A 558 -37.72 -1.09 16.30
CA HIS A 558 -36.95 -1.08 15.06
C HIS A 558 -36.72 -2.50 14.51
N ALA A 559 -36.17 -2.60 13.30
CA ALA A 559 -35.82 -3.88 12.71
C ALA A 559 -34.43 -4.36 13.14
N VAL A 560 -34.32 -5.63 13.49
CA VAL A 560 -33.03 -6.30 13.67
C VAL A 560 -32.92 -7.45 12.69
N LEU A 561 -31.83 -7.48 11.92
CA LEU A 561 -31.54 -8.55 10.99
C LEU A 561 -30.22 -9.20 11.37
N THR A 562 -30.22 -10.52 11.63
CA THR A 562 -29.02 -11.25 12.03
C THR A 562 -28.67 -12.35 11.04
N ILE A 563 -27.38 -12.51 10.74
CA ILE A 563 -26.85 -13.76 10.18
C ILE A 563 -26.49 -14.62 11.38
N ALA A 564 -27.27 -15.68 11.59
CA ALA A 564 -27.18 -16.45 12.83
C ALA A 564 -26.38 -17.75 12.62
N HIS A 565 -25.43 -17.94 13.53
CA HIS A 565 -24.60 -19.16 13.67
C HIS A 565 -24.76 -19.81 15.05
N ARG A 566 -25.71 -19.34 15.88
CA ARG A 566 -26.07 -19.93 17.17
C ARG A 566 -27.57 -20.15 17.29
N LEU A 567 -27.92 -21.23 17.96
CA LEU A 567 -29.31 -21.61 18.15
C LEU A 567 -30.06 -20.58 19.00
N SER A 568 -29.43 -19.99 20.01
CA SER A 568 -30.02 -18.94 20.88
C SER A 568 -30.52 -17.74 20.11
N THR A 569 -29.77 -17.28 19.09
CA THR A 569 -30.15 -16.14 18.24
C THR A 569 -31.29 -16.49 17.30
N VAL A 570 -31.44 -17.77 16.90
CA VAL A 570 -32.45 -18.21 15.94
C VAL A 570 -33.79 -18.49 16.56
N ILE A 571 -33.82 -19.09 17.75
CA ILE A 571 -35.07 -19.56 18.41
C ILE A 571 -36.03 -18.41 18.67
N ASP A 572 -35.52 -17.27 19.12
CA ASP A 572 -36.35 -16.12 19.55
C ASP A 572 -36.68 -15.15 18.38
N ALA A 573 -36.23 -15.47 17.16
CA ALA A 573 -36.53 -14.66 15.99
C ALA A 573 -38.01 -14.78 15.59
N GLN A 574 -38.67 -13.65 15.33
CA GLN A 574 -40.05 -13.61 14.84
C GLN A 574 -40.17 -14.13 13.39
N LEU A 575 -39.14 -13.94 12.61
CA LEU A 575 -39.02 -14.42 11.23
C LEU A 575 -37.66 -15.05 11.01
N ILE A 576 -37.64 -16.27 10.53
CA ILE A 576 -36.43 -16.97 10.11
C ILE A 576 -36.47 -17.12 8.60
N VAL A 577 -35.38 -16.77 7.93
CA VAL A 577 -35.20 -16.90 6.49
C VAL A 577 -34.11 -17.94 6.23
N LEU A 578 -34.51 -19.08 5.71
CA LEU A 578 -33.58 -20.16 5.35
C LEU A 578 -33.09 -19.94 3.92
N LEU A 579 -31.78 -19.69 3.79
CA LEU A 579 -31.13 -19.53 2.49
C LEU A 579 -30.40 -20.83 2.10
N GLU A 580 -30.53 -21.20 0.82
CA GLU A 580 -29.80 -22.28 0.20
C GLU A 580 -29.44 -21.89 -1.25
N ALA A 581 -28.15 -22.04 -1.60
CA ALA A 581 -27.65 -21.74 -2.96
C ALA A 581 -28.10 -20.36 -3.50
N GLY A 582 -28.03 -19.32 -2.66
CA GLY A 582 -28.40 -17.95 -3.04
C GLY A 582 -29.91 -17.66 -3.13
N ARG A 583 -30.78 -18.60 -2.75
CA ARG A 583 -32.25 -18.46 -2.81
C ARG A 583 -32.88 -18.58 -1.44
N VAL A 584 -34.06 -17.98 -1.26
CA VAL A 584 -34.93 -18.29 -0.10
C VAL A 584 -35.54 -19.67 -0.31
N ARG A 585 -35.18 -20.61 0.56
CA ARG A 585 -35.76 -21.96 0.56
C ARG A 585 -37.07 -22.00 1.34
N ALA A 586 -37.07 -21.42 2.53
CA ALA A 586 -38.23 -21.36 3.41
C ALA A 586 -38.18 -20.15 4.32
N THR A 587 -39.34 -19.70 4.78
CA THR A 587 -39.50 -18.65 5.81
C THR A 587 -40.54 -19.09 6.83
N GLY A 588 -40.36 -18.71 8.10
CA GLY A 588 -41.30 -19.02 9.17
C GLY A 588 -40.70 -18.82 10.55
N THR A 589 -41.42 -19.21 11.57
CA THR A 589 -40.93 -19.28 12.96
C THR A 589 -40.07 -20.53 13.16
N HIS A 590 -39.34 -20.58 14.27
CA HIS A 590 -38.55 -21.76 14.66
C HIS A 590 -39.38 -23.05 14.67
N ALA A 591 -40.56 -22.99 15.27
CA ALA A 591 -41.45 -24.15 15.38
C ALA A 591 -41.97 -24.62 14.01
N GLU A 592 -42.34 -23.70 13.12
CA GLU A 592 -42.85 -24.01 11.80
C GLU A 592 -41.76 -24.65 10.93
N LEU A 593 -40.57 -24.05 10.89
CA LEU A 593 -39.47 -24.57 10.07
C LEU A 593 -38.94 -25.91 10.61
N LEU A 594 -38.90 -26.09 11.92
CA LEU A 594 -38.51 -27.36 12.53
C LEU A 594 -39.48 -28.49 12.15
N ALA A 595 -40.77 -28.18 11.99
CA ALA A 595 -41.77 -29.15 11.58
C ALA A 595 -41.75 -29.48 10.08
N THR A 596 -41.41 -28.50 9.23
CA THR A 596 -41.66 -28.56 7.77
C THR A 596 -40.40 -28.72 6.90
N ASP A 597 -39.21 -28.31 7.37
CA ASP A 597 -38.00 -28.28 6.53
C ASP A 597 -36.86 -29.14 7.08
N ASP A 598 -36.34 -30.05 6.22
CA ASP A 598 -35.31 -31.01 6.60
C ASP A 598 -33.95 -30.33 6.81
N LEU A 599 -33.58 -29.39 5.91
CA LEU A 599 -32.32 -28.66 6.02
C LEU A 599 -32.27 -27.82 7.30
N TYR A 600 -33.40 -27.21 7.65
CA TYR A 600 -33.49 -26.46 8.92
C TYR A 600 -33.28 -27.36 10.12
N ARG A 601 -33.88 -28.58 10.13
CA ARG A 601 -33.63 -29.57 11.19
C ARG A 601 -32.18 -29.99 11.31
N GLU A 602 -31.51 -30.21 10.16
CA GLU A 602 -30.08 -30.53 10.14
C GLU A 602 -29.22 -29.40 10.68
N LEU A 603 -29.48 -28.14 10.26
CA LEU A 603 -28.79 -26.96 10.78
C LEU A 603 -28.98 -26.78 12.27
N VAL A 604 -30.20 -26.94 12.79
CA VAL A 604 -30.50 -26.86 14.22
C VAL A 604 -29.79 -27.98 14.98
N ALA A 605 -29.74 -29.20 14.45
CA ALA A 605 -29.01 -30.31 15.08
C ALA A 605 -27.50 -30.02 15.14
N ALA A 606 -26.93 -29.49 14.06
CA ALA A 606 -25.51 -29.09 14.02
C ALA A 606 -25.19 -27.97 15.01
N LEU A 607 -26.07 -26.97 15.16
CA LEU A 607 -25.92 -25.87 16.10
C LEU A 607 -26.06 -26.33 17.58
N ARG A 608 -26.88 -27.35 17.88
CA ARG A 608 -27.00 -27.94 19.22
C ARG A 608 -25.73 -28.63 19.66
N ILE A 609 -25.10 -29.41 18.78
CA ILE A 609 -23.84 -30.13 19.07
C ILE A 609 -22.71 -29.15 19.41
N SER A 610 -22.69 -27.94 18.79
CA SER A 610 -21.67 -26.92 19.07
C SER A 610 -21.88 -26.19 20.41
N THR A 611 -23.04 -26.36 21.10
CA THR A 611 -23.40 -25.64 22.33
C THR A 611 -23.30 -26.53 23.58
N GLU A 612 -23.27 -27.86 23.45
CA GLU A 612 -23.04 -28.76 24.58
C GLU A 612 -21.53 -28.85 24.87
N PRO A 613 -21.08 -28.56 26.12
CA PRO A 613 -19.70 -28.86 26.50
C PRO A 613 -19.51 -30.38 26.50
N ASP A 614 -18.39 -30.84 25.90
CA ASP A 614 -17.96 -32.25 25.96
C ASP A 614 -18.11 -32.76 27.40
N PRO A 615 -18.78 -33.90 27.65
CA PRO A 615 -18.82 -34.49 28.96
C PRO A 615 -17.39 -34.86 29.37
N VAL A 616 -16.92 -34.26 30.48
CA VAL A 616 -15.60 -34.50 31.09
C VAL A 616 -15.50 -35.94 31.60
#